data_b144e937459d28a0d3c692dc61033a24
#
_entry.id   b144e937459d28a0d3c692dc61033a24
#
_cell.length_a   1.000
_cell.length_b   1.000
_cell.length_c   1.000
_cell.angle_alpha   90.00
_cell.angle_beta   90.00
_cell.angle_gamma   90.00
#
_symmetry.space_group_name_H-M   'P 1'
#
loop_
_entity.id
_entity.type
_entity.pdbx_description
1 polymer ?
#
loop_
_entity_poly.entity_id
_entity_poly.type
_entity_poly.pdbx_seq_one_letter_code
_entity_poly.pdbx_strand_id
1 'polypeptide(L)'
;MEIVSLREPDDWHCHLREGERLKTTVLHQSEQFHRSIIMPNLQAPVSTFERVNAYRDEILARVPESNNFDPLMTLYLTQDLTLSDLEQAKKSGYVVAVKFYPQGATTLSDYGVQSWRQVIPQLEKMQELGLILCIHGEVTHDEVDIFERESVFLHEQLQPILSQFPDLKVVLEHISTAQAVEFVDQTERNLAATITPHHLILNR
;
A
#
# COMPACT_ATOMS: atom_id res chain seq x y z
N MET A 1 19.96 -32.70 -11.41
CA MET A 1 19.03 -31.71 -10.83
C MET A 1 19.68 -30.36 -11.10
N GLU A 2 19.01 -29.49 -11.83
CA GLU A 2 19.48 -28.12 -12.09
C GLU A 2 19.24 -27.27 -10.84
N ILE A 3 20.29 -26.62 -10.32
CA ILE A 3 20.19 -25.75 -9.16
C ILE A 3 20.09 -24.30 -9.67
N VAL A 4 19.02 -23.62 -9.38
CA VAL A 4 18.83 -22.20 -9.66
C VAL A 4 19.09 -21.42 -8.37
N SER A 5 20.05 -20.50 -8.42
CA SER A 5 20.33 -19.59 -7.30
C SER A 5 19.70 -18.23 -7.58
N LEU A 6 18.85 -17.78 -6.68
CA LEU A 6 18.17 -16.47 -6.74
C LEU A 6 18.54 -15.65 -5.53
N ARG A 7 18.45 -14.30 -5.67
CA ARG A 7 18.41 -13.41 -4.50
C ARG A 7 17.11 -13.66 -3.76
N GLU A 8 17.16 -13.64 -2.43
CA GLU A 8 15.93 -13.68 -1.62
C GLU A 8 14.99 -12.53 -2.04
N PRO A 9 13.73 -12.85 -2.41
CA PRO A 9 12.82 -11.84 -2.95
C PRO A 9 12.25 -10.93 -1.86
N ASP A 10 11.76 -9.77 -2.29
CA ASP A 10 10.93 -8.87 -1.50
C ASP A 10 9.47 -8.95 -2.00
N ASP A 11 8.51 -8.79 -1.10
CA ASP A 11 7.09 -8.67 -1.42
C ASP A 11 6.62 -7.22 -1.17
N TRP A 12 6.27 -6.53 -2.24
CA TRP A 12 5.90 -5.11 -2.18
C TRP A 12 4.43 -4.85 -1.84
N HIS A 13 3.63 -5.89 -1.55
CA HIS A 13 2.23 -5.75 -1.14
C HIS A 13 1.73 -6.99 -0.39
N CYS A 14 1.77 -6.97 0.92
CA CYS A 14 1.40 -8.13 1.74
C CYS A 14 0.34 -7.81 2.79
N HIS A 15 -0.66 -8.69 2.92
CA HIS A 15 -1.69 -8.63 3.97
C HIS A 15 -1.47 -9.74 4.99
N LEU A 16 -0.83 -9.43 6.12
CA LEU A 16 -0.60 -10.42 7.18
C LEU A 16 -1.81 -10.64 8.09
N ARG A 17 -2.80 -9.72 8.05
CA ARG A 17 -3.99 -9.77 8.90
C ARG A 17 -3.66 -9.66 10.40
N GLU A 18 -4.51 -10.14 11.29
CA GLU A 18 -4.34 -10.06 12.74
C GLU A 18 -4.87 -11.33 13.45
N GLY A 19 -4.64 -11.45 14.75
CA GLY A 19 -5.11 -12.57 15.57
C GLY A 19 -4.51 -13.92 15.13
N GLU A 20 -5.36 -14.95 15.06
CA GLU A 20 -4.91 -16.30 14.70
C GLU A 20 -4.38 -16.40 13.26
N ARG A 21 -4.92 -15.59 12.34
CA ARG A 21 -4.44 -15.56 10.94
C ARG A 21 -3.00 -15.07 10.84
N LEU A 22 -2.61 -14.13 11.69
CA LEU A 22 -1.27 -13.55 11.70
C LEU A 22 -0.19 -14.63 11.94
N LYS A 23 -0.47 -15.65 12.75
CA LYS A 23 0.49 -16.74 13.03
C LYS A 23 0.88 -17.49 11.75
N THR A 24 -0.11 -17.83 10.93
CA THR A 24 0.10 -18.57 9.69
C THR A 24 0.73 -17.69 8.60
N THR A 25 0.21 -16.47 8.45
CA THR A 25 0.66 -15.57 7.38
C THR A 25 2.10 -15.07 7.61
N VAL A 26 2.48 -14.76 8.85
CA VAL A 26 3.87 -14.37 9.18
C VAL A 26 4.84 -15.51 8.93
N LEU A 27 4.47 -16.74 9.32
CA LEU A 27 5.32 -17.91 9.10
C LEU A 27 5.62 -18.09 7.60
N HIS A 28 4.58 -18.17 6.78
CA HIS A 28 4.73 -18.37 5.34
C HIS A 28 5.47 -17.21 4.65
N GLN A 29 5.20 -15.96 5.08
CA GLN A 29 5.83 -14.79 4.49
C GLN A 29 7.33 -14.75 4.81
N SER A 30 7.68 -14.97 6.09
CA SER A 30 9.06 -14.90 6.55
C SER A 30 9.94 -16.07 6.07
N GLU A 31 9.35 -17.18 5.61
CA GLU A 31 10.06 -18.30 4.98
C GLU A 31 10.48 -18.03 3.55
N GLN A 32 9.83 -17.08 2.86
CA GLN A 32 10.01 -16.89 1.43
C GLN A 32 10.57 -15.52 1.06
N PHE A 33 10.36 -14.50 1.91
CA PHE A 33 10.72 -13.13 1.60
C PHE A 33 11.62 -12.53 2.68
N HIS A 34 12.62 -11.75 2.24
CA HIS A 34 13.47 -11.00 3.15
C HIS A 34 12.73 -9.77 3.70
N ARG A 35 12.03 -9.03 2.84
CA ARG A 35 11.24 -7.86 3.23
C ARG A 35 9.85 -7.92 2.63
N SER A 36 8.89 -7.33 3.34
CA SER A 36 7.54 -7.17 2.79
C SER A 36 6.93 -5.85 3.21
N ILE A 37 6.23 -5.18 2.28
CA ILE A 37 5.42 -4.00 2.61
C ILE A 37 4.08 -4.48 3.16
N ILE A 38 3.86 -4.22 4.45
CA ILE A 38 2.70 -4.72 5.18
C ILE A 38 1.55 -3.71 5.07
N MET A 39 0.43 -4.17 4.50
CA MET A 39 -0.76 -3.36 4.32
C MET A 39 -1.51 -3.13 5.63
N PRO A 40 -2.08 -1.91 5.83
CA PRO A 40 -2.55 -1.44 7.13
C PRO A 40 -4.04 -1.69 7.38
N ASN A 41 -4.78 -2.33 6.45
CA ASN A 41 -6.24 -2.53 6.53
C ASN A 41 -6.58 -3.74 7.41
N LEU A 42 -6.53 -3.51 8.70
CA LEU A 42 -7.00 -4.40 9.75
C LEU A 42 -8.42 -4.01 10.18
N GLN A 43 -9.05 -4.80 11.06
CA GLN A 43 -10.36 -4.48 11.60
C GLN A 43 -10.35 -3.14 12.35
N ALA A 44 -9.31 -2.90 13.15
CA ALA A 44 -8.93 -1.56 13.60
C ALA A 44 -7.78 -1.09 12.70
N PRO A 45 -7.99 -0.10 11.82
CA PRO A 45 -6.98 0.30 10.84
C PRO A 45 -5.71 0.81 11.52
N VAL A 46 -4.57 0.58 10.87
CA VAL A 46 -3.26 1.05 11.37
C VAL A 46 -3.08 2.51 10.96
N SER A 47 -3.82 3.42 11.61
CA SER A 47 -3.91 4.84 11.25
C SER A 47 -3.12 5.78 12.17
N THR A 48 -2.40 5.25 13.17
CA THR A 48 -1.52 6.03 14.06
C THR A 48 -0.15 5.40 14.15
N PHE A 49 0.87 6.19 14.51
CA PHE A 49 2.22 5.68 14.70
C PHE A 49 2.31 4.67 15.85
N GLU A 50 1.55 4.88 16.93
CA GLU A 50 1.47 3.92 18.04
C GLU A 50 0.94 2.56 17.56
N ARG A 51 -0.12 2.55 16.74
CA ARG A 51 -0.70 1.31 16.22
C ARG A 51 0.24 0.60 15.24
N VAL A 52 0.99 1.35 14.43
CA VAL A 52 2.03 0.79 13.56
C VAL A 52 3.09 0.06 14.37
N ASN A 53 3.59 0.66 15.45
CA ASN A 53 4.57 0.04 16.34
C ASN A 53 4.03 -1.25 16.94
N ALA A 54 2.86 -1.18 17.53
CA ALA A 54 2.22 -2.36 18.15
C ALA A 54 2.05 -3.50 17.13
N TYR A 55 1.61 -3.18 15.91
CA TYR A 55 1.42 -4.20 14.87
C TYR A 55 2.76 -4.78 14.38
N ARG A 56 3.79 -3.95 14.23
CA ARG A 56 5.14 -4.42 13.89
C ARG A 56 5.69 -5.37 14.96
N ASP A 57 5.53 -5.02 16.22
CA ASP A 57 5.96 -5.86 17.35
C ASP A 57 5.20 -7.20 17.39
N GLU A 58 3.89 -7.17 17.11
CA GLU A 58 3.08 -8.38 16.97
C GLU A 58 3.57 -9.30 15.84
N ILE A 59 4.00 -8.74 14.71
CA ILE A 59 4.57 -9.48 13.57
C ILE A 59 5.91 -10.08 13.98
N LEU A 60 6.84 -9.25 14.47
CA LEU A 60 8.20 -9.68 14.83
C LEU A 60 8.21 -10.77 15.92
N ALA A 61 7.28 -10.70 16.88
CA ALA A 61 7.14 -11.73 17.91
C ALA A 61 6.72 -13.12 17.35
N ARG A 62 6.33 -13.20 16.08
CA ARG A 62 5.89 -14.43 15.41
C ARG A 62 6.85 -14.88 14.32
N VAL A 63 7.86 -14.09 13.99
CA VAL A 63 8.91 -14.50 13.05
C VAL A 63 9.78 -15.54 13.73
N PRO A 64 9.99 -16.74 13.14
CA PRO A 64 10.92 -17.72 13.67
C PRO A 64 12.35 -17.14 13.77
N GLU A 65 13.09 -17.48 14.82
CA GLU A 65 14.47 -17.02 15.01
C GLU A 65 15.42 -17.37 13.85
N SER A 66 15.07 -18.41 13.11
CA SER A 66 15.84 -18.83 11.93
C SER A 66 15.64 -17.96 10.71
N ASN A 67 14.60 -17.11 10.69
CA ASN A 67 14.18 -16.36 9.51
C ASN A 67 14.65 -14.90 9.63
N ASN A 68 15.23 -14.40 8.54
CA ASN A 68 15.67 -13.00 8.47
C ASN A 68 14.61 -12.16 7.73
N PHE A 69 13.54 -11.82 8.43
CA PHE A 69 12.41 -11.09 7.86
C PHE A 69 12.30 -9.68 8.44
N ASP A 70 12.26 -8.69 7.56
CA ASP A 70 12.07 -7.27 7.93
C ASP A 70 10.72 -6.75 7.40
N PRO A 71 9.69 -6.61 8.26
CA PRO A 71 8.42 -6.02 7.88
C PRO A 71 8.54 -4.51 7.73
N LEU A 72 8.38 -4.03 6.49
CA LEU A 72 8.26 -2.62 6.15
C LEU A 72 6.79 -2.21 6.33
N MET A 73 6.55 -1.27 7.24
CA MET A 73 5.19 -0.94 7.66
C MET A 73 4.58 0.17 6.81
N THR A 74 3.24 0.19 6.80
CA THR A 74 2.46 1.28 6.20
C THR A 74 1.45 1.83 7.20
N LEU A 75 1.15 3.12 7.08
CA LEU A 75 0.01 3.76 7.74
C LEU A 75 -1.21 3.73 6.83
N TYR A 76 -2.40 3.64 7.42
CA TYR A 76 -3.67 3.80 6.73
C TYR A 76 -3.99 5.31 6.60
N LEU A 77 -4.17 5.80 5.38
CA LEU A 77 -4.54 7.19 5.15
C LEU A 77 -6.00 7.44 5.54
N THR A 78 -6.20 8.23 6.57
CA THR A 78 -7.51 8.70 7.03
C THR A 78 -7.46 10.21 7.23
N GLN A 79 -8.63 10.84 7.39
CA GLN A 79 -8.68 12.28 7.75
C GLN A 79 -8.06 12.57 9.13
N ASP A 80 -8.11 11.59 10.04
CA ASP A 80 -7.62 11.71 11.41
C ASP A 80 -6.10 11.39 11.54
N LEU A 81 -5.46 10.92 10.47
CA LEU A 81 -4.01 10.69 10.46
C LEU A 81 -3.28 12.03 10.66
N THR A 82 -2.59 12.17 11.79
CA THR A 82 -1.94 13.42 12.16
C THR A 82 -0.61 13.64 11.44
N LEU A 83 -0.22 14.91 11.25
CA LEU A 83 1.10 15.24 10.69
C LEU A 83 2.24 14.75 11.60
N SER A 84 2.01 14.72 12.91
CA SER A 84 2.95 14.16 13.89
C SER A 84 3.16 12.66 13.70
N ASP A 85 2.10 11.89 13.40
CA ASP A 85 2.23 10.48 13.09
C ASP A 85 3.11 10.26 11.85
N LEU A 86 2.95 11.08 10.81
CA LEU A 86 3.77 11.03 9.61
C LEU A 86 5.25 11.33 9.90
N GLU A 87 5.53 12.32 10.74
CA GLU A 87 6.90 12.65 11.15
C GLU A 87 7.55 11.53 11.95
N GLN A 88 6.81 10.93 12.89
CA GLN A 88 7.28 9.80 13.67
C GLN A 88 7.50 8.57 12.78
N ALA A 89 6.56 8.31 11.87
CA ALA A 89 6.66 7.26 10.86
C ALA A 89 7.96 7.39 10.05
N LYS A 90 8.24 8.58 9.51
CA LYS A 90 9.48 8.82 8.76
C LYS A 90 10.72 8.59 9.59
N LYS A 91 10.73 9.06 10.84
CA LYS A 91 11.88 8.90 11.77
C LYS A 91 12.13 7.45 12.16
N SER A 92 11.12 6.61 12.17
CA SER A 92 11.23 5.20 12.54
C SER A 92 12.14 4.38 11.61
N GLY A 93 12.21 4.77 10.33
CA GLY A 93 12.98 4.08 9.29
C GLY A 93 12.33 2.81 8.73
N TYR A 94 11.34 2.23 9.42
CA TYR A 94 10.61 1.02 8.97
C TYR A 94 9.19 1.31 8.46
N VAL A 95 8.63 2.50 8.69
CA VAL A 95 7.41 2.93 8.01
C VAL A 95 7.79 3.60 6.70
N VAL A 96 7.50 2.94 5.60
CA VAL A 96 7.97 3.34 4.26
C VAL A 96 6.92 4.04 3.43
N ALA A 97 5.63 3.81 3.74
CA ALA A 97 4.54 4.33 2.94
C ALA A 97 3.28 4.61 3.77
N VAL A 98 2.37 5.33 3.14
CA VAL A 98 0.99 5.51 3.61
C VAL A 98 0.07 4.96 2.53
N LYS A 99 -0.88 4.12 2.92
CA LYS A 99 -1.82 3.45 2.00
C LYS A 99 -3.13 4.21 1.91
N PHE A 100 -3.47 4.62 0.71
CA PHE A 100 -4.75 5.21 0.35
C PHE A 100 -5.73 4.12 -0.13
N TYR A 101 -6.85 4.02 0.56
CA TYR A 101 -8.02 3.27 0.12
C TYR A 101 -9.17 4.25 -0.13
N PRO A 102 -9.76 4.27 -1.34
CA PRO A 102 -11.08 4.87 -1.51
C PRO A 102 -12.09 4.13 -0.63
N GLN A 103 -12.95 4.90 0.06
CA GLN A 103 -13.92 4.31 1.00
C GLN A 103 -14.81 3.28 0.29
N GLY A 104 -14.88 2.07 0.84
CA GLY A 104 -15.70 0.97 0.32
C GLY A 104 -15.14 0.25 -0.91
N ALA A 105 -13.94 0.58 -1.40
CA ALA A 105 -13.38 -0.01 -2.61
C ALA A 105 -12.98 -1.49 -2.43
N THR A 106 -12.59 -1.91 -1.23
CA THR A 106 -12.09 -3.25 -0.97
C THR A 106 -12.37 -3.70 0.48
N THR A 107 -11.90 -4.87 0.85
CA THR A 107 -12.03 -5.42 2.21
C THR A 107 -11.42 -4.48 3.25
N LEU A 108 -12.18 -4.17 4.31
CA LEU A 108 -11.75 -3.31 5.42
C LEU A 108 -11.30 -1.91 4.96
N SER A 109 -12.01 -1.34 3.97
CA SER A 109 -11.79 0.01 3.47
C SER A 109 -12.85 1.03 3.89
N ASP A 110 -13.72 0.69 4.84
CA ASP A 110 -14.77 1.58 5.34
C ASP A 110 -14.21 2.87 5.99
N TYR A 111 -13.00 2.80 6.54
CA TYR A 111 -12.26 3.92 7.10
C TYR A 111 -11.49 4.74 6.05
N GLY A 112 -11.55 4.34 4.77
CA GLY A 112 -10.92 5.03 3.66
C GLY A 112 -11.48 6.43 3.44
N VAL A 113 -10.80 7.21 2.63
CA VAL A 113 -11.22 8.58 2.30
C VAL A 113 -12.15 8.59 1.09
N GLN A 114 -13.20 9.41 1.15
CA GLN A 114 -14.13 9.61 0.03
C GLN A 114 -13.49 10.39 -1.11
N SER A 115 -12.59 11.31 -0.75
CA SER A 115 -11.87 12.14 -1.72
C SER A 115 -10.48 12.49 -1.17
N TRP A 116 -9.46 12.41 -2.02
CA TRP A 116 -8.10 12.82 -1.67
C TRP A 116 -8.02 14.30 -1.22
N ARG A 117 -8.99 15.13 -1.60
CA ARG A 117 -9.08 16.53 -1.17
C ARG A 117 -9.27 16.69 0.33
N GLN A 118 -9.79 15.67 1.00
CA GLN A 118 -9.97 15.67 2.46
C GLN A 118 -8.65 15.49 3.23
N VAL A 119 -7.59 15.04 2.54
CA VAL A 119 -6.29 14.69 3.13
C VAL A 119 -5.12 15.46 2.48
N ILE A 120 -5.40 16.62 1.91
CA ILE A 120 -4.38 17.51 1.31
C ILE A 120 -3.22 17.79 2.28
N PRO A 121 -3.43 18.15 3.56
CA PRO A 121 -2.33 18.40 4.48
C PRO A 121 -1.43 17.18 4.69
N GLN A 122 -2.02 15.98 4.72
CA GLN A 122 -1.26 14.73 4.84
C GLN A 122 -0.42 14.47 3.57
N LEU A 123 -0.98 14.69 2.37
CA LEU A 123 -0.26 14.51 1.11
C LEU A 123 0.90 15.50 0.96
N GLU A 124 0.69 16.76 1.34
CA GLU A 124 1.76 17.78 1.38
C GLU A 124 2.89 17.35 2.32
N LYS A 125 2.53 16.90 3.53
CA LYS A 125 3.51 16.43 4.52
C LYS A 125 4.25 15.18 4.06
N MET A 126 3.57 14.24 3.41
CA MET A 126 4.20 13.06 2.84
C MET A 126 5.21 13.43 1.74
N GLN A 127 4.86 14.37 0.87
CA GLN A 127 5.76 14.90 -0.15
C GLN A 127 7.02 15.51 0.49
N GLU A 128 6.84 16.39 1.49
CA GLU A 128 7.94 16.99 2.26
C GLU A 128 8.88 15.95 2.88
N LEU A 129 8.31 14.92 3.50
CA LEU A 129 9.06 13.85 4.18
C LEU A 129 9.63 12.80 3.22
N GLY A 130 9.22 12.78 1.97
CA GLY A 130 9.56 11.73 1.01
C GLY A 130 8.99 10.36 1.39
N LEU A 131 7.80 10.33 2.03
CA LEU A 131 7.01 9.11 2.24
C LEU A 131 6.28 8.74 0.94
N ILE A 132 6.12 7.44 0.71
CA ILE A 132 5.45 6.92 -0.49
C ILE A 132 3.94 6.88 -0.24
N LEU A 133 3.15 7.27 -1.24
CA LEU A 133 1.72 7.04 -1.29
C LEU A 133 1.43 5.77 -2.09
N CYS A 134 1.00 4.71 -1.41
CA CYS A 134 0.50 3.49 -2.05
C CYS A 134 -1.02 3.62 -2.25
N ILE A 135 -1.52 3.42 -3.47
CA ILE A 135 -2.93 3.66 -3.81
C ILE A 135 -3.63 2.37 -4.27
N HIS A 136 -4.80 2.08 -3.69
CA HIS A 136 -5.79 1.19 -4.29
C HIS A 136 -6.56 2.00 -5.35
N GLY A 137 -6.30 1.75 -6.62
CA GLY A 137 -6.69 2.61 -7.73
C GLY A 137 -8.06 2.32 -8.32
N GLU A 138 -9.14 2.40 -7.53
CA GLU A 138 -10.50 2.19 -8.02
C GLU A 138 -11.45 3.28 -7.51
N VAL A 139 -12.38 3.72 -8.38
CA VAL A 139 -13.54 4.51 -7.94
C VAL A 139 -14.62 3.59 -7.37
N THR A 140 -15.48 4.16 -6.52
CA THR A 140 -16.57 3.43 -5.84
C THR A 140 -17.96 3.91 -6.28
N HIS A 141 -18.06 4.57 -7.43
CA HIS A 141 -19.32 5.05 -7.98
C HIS A 141 -20.18 3.87 -8.44
N ASP A 142 -21.44 3.81 -8.01
CA ASP A 142 -22.36 2.71 -8.30
C ASP A 142 -22.66 2.57 -9.82
N GLU A 143 -22.60 3.67 -10.56
CA GLU A 143 -22.83 3.74 -12.00
C GLU A 143 -21.64 3.29 -12.85
N VAL A 144 -20.45 3.13 -12.26
CA VAL A 144 -19.24 2.70 -12.99
C VAL A 144 -19.11 1.18 -12.95
N ASP A 145 -19.05 0.56 -14.15
CA ASP A 145 -18.77 -0.88 -14.28
C ASP A 145 -17.48 -1.24 -13.55
N ILE A 146 -17.50 -2.38 -12.85
CA ILE A 146 -16.36 -2.82 -12.02
C ILE A 146 -15.04 -2.93 -12.81
N PHE A 147 -15.10 -3.23 -14.09
CA PHE A 147 -13.93 -3.33 -14.97
C PHE A 147 -13.42 -1.99 -15.47
N GLU A 148 -14.19 -0.91 -15.29
CA GLU A 148 -13.81 0.45 -15.67
C GLU A 148 -13.34 1.29 -14.45
N ARG A 149 -13.52 0.79 -13.24
CA ARG A 149 -13.23 1.54 -11.99
C ARG A 149 -11.80 2.02 -11.91
N GLU A 150 -10.83 1.19 -12.29
CA GLU A 150 -9.42 1.57 -12.32
C GLU A 150 -9.16 2.66 -13.37
N SER A 151 -9.66 2.48 -14.59
CA SER A 151 -9.51 3.44 -15.68
C SER A 151 -10.09 4.83 -15.34
N VAL A 152 -11.28 4.86 -14.74
CA VAL A 152 -11.90 6.10 -14.26
C VAL A 152 -11.07 6.75 -13.15
N PHE A 153 -10.53 5.96 -12.22
CA PHE A 153 -9.70 6.45 -11.12
C PHE A 153 -8.44 7.19 -11.62
N LEU A 154 -7.80 6.70 -12.69
CA LEU A 154 -6.61 7.32 -13.26
C LEU A 154 -6.84 8.80 -13.58
N HIS A 155 -7.96 9.11 -14.20
CA HIS A 155 -8.27 10.47 -14.68
C HIS A 155 -8.91 11.34 -13.61
N GLU A 156 -9.81 10.79 -12.79
CA GLU A 156 -10.56 11.56 -11.80
C GLU A 156 -9.79 11.82 -10.52
N GLN A 157 -8.90 10.91 -10.14
CA GLN A 157 -8.20 10.96 -8.86
C GLN A 157 -6.68 11.02 -9.02
N LEU A 158 -6.06 10.05 -9.71
CA LEU A 158 -4.61 9.93 -9.75
C LEU A 158 -3.94 11.10 -10.48
N GLN A 159 -4.41 11.45 -11.66
CA GLN A 159 -3.84 12.54 -12.45
C GLN A 159 -3.91 13.89 -11.72
N PRO A 160 -5.03 14.30 -11.07
CA PRO A 160 -5.06 15.48 -10.22
C PRO A 160 -4.10 15.42 -9.02
N ILE A 161 -3.96 14.27 -8.35
CA ILE A 161 -2.99 14.10 -7.25
C ILE A 161 -1.56 14.37 -7.76
N LEU A 162 -1.15 13.70 -8.84
CA LEU A 162 0.19 13.87 -9.42
C LEU A 162 0.46 15.30 -9.88
N SER A 163 -0.57 15.99 -10.38
CA SER A 163 -0.46 17.40 -10.82
C SER A 163 -0.31 18.36 -9.65
N GLN A 164 -1.00 18.10 -8.55
CA GLN A 164 -0.96 18.96 -7.36
C GLN A 164 0.28 18.71 -6.49
N PHE A 165 0.76 17.47 -6.46
CA PHE A 165 1.91 17.03 -5.64
C PHE A 165 3.01 16.42 -6.53
N PRO A 166 3.74 17.23 -7.31
CA PRO A 166 4.64 16.73 -8.34
C PRO A 166 5.86 15.97 -7.80
N ASP A 167 6.23 16.18 -6.55
CA ASP A 167 7.36 15.50 -5.89
C ASP A 167 6.90 14.33 -5.00
N LEU A 168 5.59 14.10 -4.85
CA LEU A 168 5.06 12.96 -4.11
C LEU A 168 5.34 11.66 -4.87
N LYS A 169 5.99 10.72 -4.19
CA LYS A 169 6.23 9.38 -4.74
C LYS A 169 4.97 8.55 -4.60
N VAL A 170 4.47 8.02 -5.71
CA VAL A 170 3.22 7.26 -5.76
C VAL A 170 3.46 5.86 -6.29
N VAL A 171 2.82 4.87 -5.69
CA VAL A 171 2.71 3.51 -6.22
C VAL A 171 1.23 3.19 -6.44
N LEU A 172 0.85 3.03 -7.70
CA LEU A 172 -0.45 2.49 -8.08
C LEU A 172 -0.39 0.97 -7.96
N GLU A 173 -1.09 0.42 -6.96
CA GLU A 173 -0.91 -0.98 -6.60
C GLU A 173 -1.85 -1.91 -7.36
N HIS A 174 -1.35 -3.14 -7.64
CA HIS A 174 -2.08 -4.25 -8.25
C HIS A 174 -2.90 -3.84 -9.48
N ILE A 175 -2.27 -3.08 -10.39
CA ILE A 175 -2.94 -2.63 -11.62
C ILE A 175 -3.44 -3.82 -12.46
N SER A 176 -4.60 -3.65 -13.10
CA SER A 176 -5.31 -4.71 -13.79
C SER A 176 -5.73 -4.36 -15.22
N THR A 177 -5.53 -3.12 -15.66
CA THR A 177 -5.97 -2.64 -16.97
C THR A 177 -4.81 -2.20 -17.86
N ALA A 178 -5.00 -2.31 -19.17
CA ALA A 178 -4.05 -1.78 -20.15
C ALA A 178 -3.87 -0.27 -19.99
N GLN A 179 -4.96 0.45 -19.69
CA GLN A 179 -4.95 1.89 -19.46
C GLN A 179 -4.03 2.28 -18.29
N ALA A 180 -4.03 1.50 -17.19
CA ALA A 180 -3.12 1.75 -16.07
C ALA A 180 -1.65 1.50 -16.46
N VAL A 181 -1.37 0.46 -17.23
CA VAL A 181 -0.01 0.20 -17.76
C VAL A 181 0.45 1.38 -18.62
N GLU A 182 -0.35 1.81 -19.58
CA GLU A 182 -0.04 2.95 -20.45
C GLU A 182 0.14 4.25 -19.67
N PHE A 183 -0.73 4.49 -18.67
CA PHE A 183 -0.64 5.68 -17.82
C PHE A 183 0.67 5.73 -17.03
N VAL A 184 1.09 4.60 -16.46
CA VAL A 184 2.34 4.50 -15.71
C VAL A 184 3.55 4.65 -16.62
N ASP A 185 3.54 4.00 -17.81
CA ASP A 185 4.63 4.06 -18.79
C ASP A 185 4.84 5.48 -19.35
N GLN A 186 3.75 6.24 -19.54
CA GLN A 186 3.78 7.62 -20.03
C GLN A 186 4.08 8.66 -18.94
N THR A 187 4.02 8.29 -17.67
CA THR A 187 4.28 9.21 -16.56
C THR A 187 5.78 9.25 -16.25
N GLU A 188 6.41 10.37 -16.56
CA GLU A 188 7.88 10.50 -16.51
C GLU A 188 8.50 10.44 -15.10
N ARG A 189 7.75 10.75 -14.02
CA ARG A 189 8.31 10.94 -12.67
C ARG A 189 7.39 10.44 -11.56
N ASN A 190 8.03 9.96 -10.50
CA ASN A 190 7.42 9.72 -9.18
C ASN A 190 6.20 8.76 -9.16
N LEU A 191 5.95 8.03 -10.24
CA LEU A 191 4.91 7.00 -10.32
C LEU A 191 5.53 5.64 -10.64
N ALA A 192 5.14 4.64 -9.86
CA ALA A 192 5.41 3.24 -10.13
C ALA A 192 4.10 2.44 -9.97
N ALA A 193 4.11 1.17 -10.37
CA ALA A 193 2.98 0.28 -10.15
C ALA A 193 3.42 -1.09 -9.67
N THR A 194 2.50 -1.83 -9.05
CA THR A 194 2.65 -3.25 -8.77
C THR A 194 1.62 -4.07 -9.56
N ILE A 195 1.99 -5.30 -9.90
CA ILE A 195 1.12 -6.25 -10.58
C ILE A 195 1.13 -7.54 -9.77
N THR A 196 -0.03 -8.15 -9.58
CA THR A 196 -0.14 -9.45 -8.90
C THR A 196 -0.10 -10.60 -9.89
N PRO A 197 0.34 -11.81 -9.49
CA PRO A 197 0.42 -12.96 -10.40
C PRO A 197 -0.92 -13.30 -11.07
N HIS A 198 -2.03 -13.19 -10.36
CA HIS A 198 -3.34 -13.49 -10.94
C HIS A 198 -3.78 -12.47 -12.01
N HIS A 199 -3.35 -11.22 -11.94
CA HIS A 199 -3.60 -10.23 -13.00
C HIS A 199 -2.79 -10.51 -14.28
N LEU A 200 -1.74 -11.34 -14.21
CA LEU A 200 -0.97 -11.75 -15.39
C LEU A 200 -1.60 -12.95 -16.11
N ILE A 201 -2.40 -13.76 -15.43
CA ILE A 201 -2.92 -15.02 -15.97
C ILE A 201 -4.44 -15.07 -16.11
N LEU A 202 -5.17 -14.19 -15.42
CA LEU A 202 -6.62 -14.07 -15.51
C LEU A 202 -7.00 -12.79 -16.25
N ASN A 203 -8.02 -12.86 -17.08
CA ASN A 203 -8.60 -11.71 -17.76
C ASN A 203 -10.14 -11.80 -17.78
N ARG A 204 -10.76 -10.74 -18.24
CA ARG A 204 -12.21 -10.65 -18.51
C ARG A 204 -12.59 -11.56 -19.66
#